data_3a49d60eaf1c26e518b4a5424e7aefc1
#
_entry.id   3a49d60eaf1c26e518b4a5424e7aefc1
#
_cell.length_a   1.000
_cell.length_b   1.000
_cell.length_c   1.000
_cell.angle_alpha   90.00
_cell.angle_beta   90.00
_cell.angle_gamma   90.00
#
_symmetry.space_group_name_H-M   'P 1'
#
loop_
_entity.id
_entity.type
_entity.pdbx_description
1 polymer ?
#
loop_
_entity_poly.entity_id
_entity_poly.type
_entity_poly.pdbx_seq_one_letter_code
_entity_poly.pdbx_strand_id
1 'polypeptide(L)'
;MVSERSIPEPIGHDIGGTDPGPRNKELDRQNPDILTPPSTDSGTLPNMKFSFALAHNRLQKGGWTRQVTARELPIATTLAGVNMRLNAGGVRELHWHKEAEWAYMLNGQARISAVDQDGCNFLDDVSTGDLWYFPPGIPHSIQGLEGGCEFLLVFDDGNFSEDSTFLITDWFAHTPKEVLAKNFGLPVIEFANIPMHELDHKYYMFPTEIPGPLEADKIVSNQGQRSFSYHFLNQEPLETSGGTVRLVDSSNFPVATNIAAGLVEVKPGGMREMHWHPNADEWQYYIEGYARMGVFASEGKARTFDYQAGDVGYVPFAMGHYIENIGDKPLRFLEMFKSSRFQDISLNQWMALTPKELVQAHLNLNHTVMDSLRKEKWPVIKNSSDKV
;
A
#
# COMPACT_ATOMS: atom_id res chain seq x y z
N MET A 1 23.09 -16.82 -9.61
CA MET A 1 23.97 -15.80 -9.00
C MET A 1 23.30 -14.46 -9.27
N VAL A 2 22.85 -13.78 -8.22
CA VAL A 2 22.38 -12.39 -8.36
C VAL A 2 23.60 -11.62 -8.84
N SER A 3 23.52 -10.99 -10.01
CA SER A 3 24.58 -10.10 -10.47
C SER A 3 24.78 -9.07 -9.37
N GLU A 4 25.99 -8.97 -8.80
CA GLU A 4 26.32 -7.86 -7.94
C GLU A 4 26.06 -6.60 -8.76
N ARG A 5 25.02 -5.83 -8.42
CA ARG A 5 24.81 -4.52 -9.00
C ARG A 5 26.10 -3.74 -8.78
N SER A 6 26.69 -3.26 -9.85
CA SER A 6 27.84 -2.38 -9.74
C SER A 6 27.51 -1.23 -8.80
N ILE A 7 28.47 -0.82 -7.97
CA ILE A 7 28.31 0.36 -7.13
C ILE A 7 28.20 1.56 -8.08
N PRO A 8 27.07 2.30 -8.05
CA PRO A 8 26.94 3.47 -8.91
C PRO A 8 27.96 4.53 -8.49
N GLU A 9 28.53 5.19 -9.47
CA GLU A 9 29.44 6.32 -9.28
C GLU A 9 28.70 7.63 -9.58
N PRO A 10 28.97 8.72 -8.84
CA PRO A 10 28.38 10.02 -9.15
C PRO A 10 28.67 10.45 -10.59
N ILE A 11 27.67 11.02 -11.27
CA ILE A 11 27.85 11.63 -12.60
C ILE A 11 28.78 12.84 -12.44
N GLY A 12 29.81 12.93 -13.26
CA GLY A 12 30.58 14.15 -13.34
C GLY A 12 32.12 14.02 -13.36
N HIS A 13 32.67 12.83 -13.52
CA HIS A 13 34.13 12.68 -13.66
C HIS A 13 34.73 13.57 -14.74
N ASP A 14 34.02 13.72 -15.88
CA ASP A 14 34.51 14.52 -17.03
C ASP A 14 34.20 16.03 -16.92
N ILE A 15 33.34 16.42 -15.95
CA ILE A 15 32.90 17.81 -15.75
C ILE A 15 33.43 18.41 -14.43
N GLY A 16 34.44 17.78 -13.81
CA GLY A 16 35.09 18.29 -12.60
C GLY A 16 34.27 18.10 -11.31
N GLY A 17 33.19 17.30 -11.32
CA GLY A 17 32.48 16.91 -10.10
C GLY A 17 33.36 16.04 -9.21
N THR A 18 33.31 16.26 -7.90
CA THR A 18 33.96 15.40 -6.91
C THR A 18 32.99 14.42 -6.30
N ASP A 19 33.45 13.20 -6.02
CA ASP A 19 32.69 12.26 -5.22
C ASP A 19 32.56 12.82 -3.78
N PRO A 20 31.34 13.13 -3.32
CA PRO A 20 31.15 13.64 -1.97
C PRO A 20 31.25 12.50 -0.95
N GLY A 21 32.45 12.11 -0.59
CA GLY A 21 32.63 11.14 0.52
C GLY A 21 32.42 11.76 1.90
N PRO A 22 32.21 10.96 2.97
CA PRO A 22 32.08 9.50 2.95
C PRO A 22 30.78 9.02 2.40
N ARG A 23 30.79 7.87 1.70
CA ARG A 23 29.63 7.27 1.03
C ARG A 23 29.11 6.07 1.80
N ASN A 24 27.79 5.88 1.79
CA ASN A 24 27.14 4.65 2.20
C ASN A 24 26.83 3.80 0.96
N LYS A 25 27.75 2.89 0.62
CA LYS A 25 27.66 2.07 -0.60
C LYS A 25 26.41 1.19 -0.66
N GLU A 26 25.86 0.78 0.48
CA GLU A 26 24.63 -0.01 0.51
C GLU A 26 23.40 0.83 0.16
N LEU A 27 23.33 2.07 0.64
CA LEU A 27 22.29 3.03 0.24
C LEU A 27 22.44 3.45 -1.22
N ASP A 28 23.68 3.64 -1.69
CA ASP A 28 23.96 3.96 -3.09
C ASP A 28 23.44 2.87 -4.04
N ARG A 29 23.65 1.59 -3.69
CA ARG A 29 23.14 0.45 -4.46
C ARG A 29 21.61 0.38 -4.49
N GLN A 30 20.96 0.83 -3.42
CA GLN A 30 19.50 0.85 -3.30
C GLN A 30 18.88 2.07 -3.99
N ASN A 31 19.65 3.12 -4.23
CA ASN A 31 19.19 4.39 -4.78
C ASN A 31 20.11 4.89 -5.90
N PRO A 32 20.34 4.11 -6.96
CA PRO A 32 21.26 4.49 -8.05
C PRO A 32 20.77 5.72 -8.83
N ASP A 33 19.46 5.96 -8.86
CA ASP A 33 18.81 7.12 -9.46
C ASP A 33 19.27 8.45 -8.85
N ILE A 34 19.68 8.48 -7.59
CA ILE A 34 20.20 9.70 -6.93
C ILE A 34 21.59 10.06 -7.45
N LEU A 35 22.43 9.05 -7.71
CA LEU A 35 23.82 9.27 -8.13
C LEU A 35 23.96 9.42 -9.65
N THR A 36 23.17 8.65 -10.40
CA THR A 36 23.22 8.59 -11.86
C THR A 36 21.83 8.75 -12.47
N PRO A 37 21.13 9.88 -12.24
CA PRO A 37 19.83 10.11 -12.85
C PRO A 37 19.95 10.10 -14.38
N PRO A 38 18.91 9.62 -15.09
CA PRO A 38 18.91 9.69 -16.55
C PRO A 38 18.89 11.14 -17.04
N SER A 39 19.42 11.38 -18.23
CA SER A 39 19.50 12.74 -18.82
C SER A 39 18.13 13.36 -19.12
N THR A 40 17.05 12.60 -19.01
CA THR A 40 15.66 13.08 -19.13
C THR A 40 15.11 13.68 -17.85
N ASP A 41 15.79 13.51 -16.70
CA ASP A 41 15.39 14.19 -15.47
C ASP A 41 15.60 15.69 -15.62
N SER A 42 14.63 16.48 -15.21
CA SER A 42 14.62 17.93 -15.39
C SER A 42 13.89 18.66 -14.27
N GLY A 43 14.42 19.81 -13.88
CA GLY A 43 13.83 20.64 -12.83
C GLY A 43 13.91 20.01 -11.45
N THR A 44 13.06 20.47 -10.53
CA THR A 44 13.02 19.99 -9.15
C THR A 44 11.66 19.39 -8.85
N LEU A 45 11.62 18.10 -8.58
CA LEU A 45 10.48 17.41 -7.99
C LEU A 45 10.81 16.94 -6.56
N PRO A 46 9.85 16.96 -5.64
CA PRO A 46 10.05 16.44 -4.30
C PRO A 46 10.38 14.95 -4.33
N ASN A 47 10.91 14.45 -3.22
CA ASN A 47 11.12 13.01 -3.05
C ASN A 47 9.77 12.28 -3.01
N MET A 48 9.63 11.21 -3.80
CA MET A 48 8.44 10.39 -3.92
C MET A 48 8.71 8.94 -3.49
N LYS A 49 9.77 8.72 -2.71
CA LYS A 49 10.19 7.40 -2.26
C LYS A 49 10.52 7.41 -0.78
N PHE A 50 10.09 6.35 -0.06
CA PHE A 50 10.56 6.06 1.29
C PHE A 50 10.57 4.53 1.52
N SER A 51 11.57 4.02 2.25
CA SER A 51 11.63 2.59 2.58
C SER A 51 11.12 2.34 4.00
N PHE A 52 10.24 1.37 4.18
CA PHE A 52 9.83 0.91 5.51
C PHE A 52 11.02 0.45 6.38
N ALA A 53 12.14 0.05 5.76
CA ALA A 53 13.35 -0.30 6.49
C ALA A 53 13.96 0.89 7.27
N LEU A 54 13.63 2.11 6.88
CA LEU A 54 14.08 3.35 7.55
C LEU A 54 13.05 3.87 8.58
N ALA A 55 11.86 3.29 8.63
CA ALA A 55 10.82 3.69 9.56
C ALA A 55 11.14 3.22 10.99
N HIS A 56 10.73 4.02 11.99
CA HIS A 56 10.80 3.60 13.39
C HIS A 56 9.94 2.35 13.61
N ASN A 57 10.50 1.35 14.30
CA ASN A 57 9.81 0.10 14.59
C ASN A 57 9.38 0.06 16.06
N ARG A 58 8.06 0.04 16.31
CA ARG A 58 7.47 -0.17 17.63
C ARG A 58 7.42 -1.66 17.92
N LEU A 59 8.18 -2.10 18.92
CA LEU A 59 8.23 -3.51 19.33
C LEU A 59 7.34 -3.72 20.56
N GLN A 60 6.48 -4.75 20.53
CA GLN A 60 5.62 -5.15 21.63
C GLN A 60 5.59 -6.69 21.76
N LYS A 61 5.00 -7.20 22.85
CA LYS A 61 4.97 -8.65 23.12
C LYS A 61 4.16 -9.44 22.08
N GLY A 62 3.11 -8.84 21.52
CA GLY A 62 2.24 -9.46 20.52
C GLY A 62 2.75 -9.33 19.08
N GLY A 63 3.75 -8.48 18.83
CA GLY A 63 4.24 -8.23 17.47
C GLY A 63 5.02 -6.93 17.35
N TRP A 64 5.10 -6.40 16.13
CA TRP A 64 5.73 -5.11 15.86
C TRP A 64 4.97 -4.34 14.77
N THR A 65 5.17 -3.03 14.74
CA THR A 65 4.59 -2.15 13.73
C THR A 65 5.54 -1.02 13.35
N ARG A 66 5.46 -0.55 12.12
CA ARG A 66 6.17 0.61 11.58
C ARG A 66 5.29 1.33 10.59
N GLN A 67 5.40 2.65 10.51
CA GLN A 67 4.53 3.46 9.66
C GLN A 67 5.32 4.37 8.71
N VAL A 68 4.70 4.69 7.57
CA VAL A 68 5.14 5.70 6.62
C VAL A 68 3.96 6.64 6.39
N THR A 69 4.07 7.84 6.93
CA THR A 69 3.04 8.88 6.89
C THR A 69 3.60 10.13 6.20
N ALA A 70 2.84 11.22 6.16
CA ALA A 70 3.33 12.51 5.68
C ALA A 70 4.55 13.03 6.47
N ARG A 71 4.83 12.49 7.66
CA ARG A 71 6.04 12.81 8.43
C ARG A 71 7.29 12.20 7.80
N GLU A 72 7.23 10.95 7.35
CA GLU A 72 8.33 10.23 6.69
C GLU A 72 8.42 10.55 5.20
N LEU A 73 7.27 10.74 4.54
CA LEU A 73 7.14 11.06 3.13
C LEU A 73 6.20 12.26 2.94
N PRO A 74 6.71 13.51 3.05
CA PRO A 74 5.88 14.72 3.13
C PRO A 74 4.93 14.97 1.96
N ILE A 75 5.20 14.39 0.80
CA ILE A 75 4.32 14.48 -0.37
C ILE A 75 3.07 13.60 -0.24
N ALA A 76 3.12 12.53 0.57
CA ALA A 76 2.04 11.57 0.76
C ALA A 76 0.98 12.13 1.74
N THR A 77 0.18 13.09 1.27
CA THR A 77 -0.77 13.83 2.12
C THR A 77 -2.15 13.17 2.20
N THR A 78 -2.48 12.25 1.29
CA THR A 78 -3.82 11.66 1.20
C THR A 78 -3.92 10.25 1.75
N LEU A 79 -2.83 9.50 1.76
CA LEU A 79 -2.74 8.13 2.25
C LEU A 79 -1.50 7.93 3.12
N ALA A 80 -1.61 7.08 4.13
CA ALA A 80 -0.50 6.62 4.95
C ALA A 80 -0.47 5.09 5.01
N GLY A 81 0.72 4.51 5.16
CA GLY A 81 0.90 3.07 5.25
C GLY A 81 1.46 2.62 6.59
N VAL A 82 1.00 1.47 7.07
CA VAL A 82 1.52 0.79 8.26
C VAL A 82 1.85 -0.66 7.89
N ASN A 83 3.06 -1.09 8.16
CA ASN A 83 3.43 -2.49 8.07
C ASN A 83 3.44 -3.08 9.48
N MET A 84 2.62 -4.10 9.71
CA MET A 84 2.42 -4.73 11.01
C MET A 84 2.67 -6.22 10.93
N ARG A 85 3.29 -6.76 11.99
CA ARG A 85 3.43 -8.19 12.22
C ARG A 85 2.82 -8.56 13.57
N LEU A 86 2.01 -9.60 13.58
CA LEU A 86 1.53 -10.26 14.80
C LEU A 86 2.17 -11.63 14.94
N ASN A 87 2.63 -11.94 16.14
CA ASN A 87 3.07 -13.29 16.50
C ASN A 87 1.87 -14.24 16.49
N ALA A 88 2.12 -15.55 16.51
CA ALA A 88 1.06 -16.53 16.71
C ALA A 88 0.30 -16.22 18.01
N GLY A 89 -1.02 -16.09 17.96
CA GLY A 89 -1.87 -15.66 19.07
C GLY A 89 -1.72 -14.17 19.43
N GLY A 90 -0.87 -13.40 18.78
CA GLY A 90 -0.75 -11.96 19.00
C GLY A 90 -2.01 -11.22 18.54
N VAL A 91 -2.49 -10.29 19.33
CA VAL A 91 -3.71 -9.52 19.06
C VAL A 91 -3.38 -8.05 18.94
N ARG A 92 -3.79 -7.43 17.84
CA ARG A 92 -4.04 -6.00 17.75
C ARG A 92 -5.36 -5.75 18.47
N GLU A 93 -5.32 -5.04 19.60
CA GLU A 93 -6.47 -4.97 20.51
C GLU A 93 -7.74 -4.44 19.86
N LEU A 94 -8.88 -4.60 20.54
CA LEU A 94 -10.15 -4.01 20.14
C LEU A 94 -10.02 -2.49 20.11
N HIS A 95 -10.23 -1.91 18.93
CA HIS A 95 -9.98 -0.49 18.69
C HIS A 95 -10.84 0.04 17.52
N TRP A 96 -10.81 1.34 17.35
CA TRP A 96 -11.34 2.03 16.17
C TRP A 96 -10.53 3.29 15.89
N HIS A 97 -10.66 3.83 14.71
CA HIS A 97 -10.03 5.08 14.29
C HIS A 97 -10.95 5.86 13.35
N LYS A 98 -10.65 7.13 13.11
CA LYS A 98 -11.46 8.00 12.25
C LYS A 98 -11.30 7.69 10.77
N GLU A 99 -10.16 7.16 10.41
CA GLU A 99 -9.76 6.85 9.06
C GLU A 99 -10.36 5.50 8.63
N ALA A 100 -10.60 5.35 7.32
CA ALA A 100 -10.82 4.03 6.73
C ALA A 100 -9.51 3.24 6.75
N GLU A 101 -9.59 1.94 7.03
CA GLU A 101 -8.47 1.00 6.96
C GLU A 101 -8.66 0.05 5.78
N TRP A 102 -7.71 0.04 4.87
CA TRP A 102 -7.55 -0.98 3.84
C TRP A 102 -6.31 -1.82 4.16
N ALA A 103 -6.41 -3.13 4.01
CA ALA A 103 -5.33 -4.02 4.38
C ALA A 103 -5.06 -5.12 3.36
N TYR A 104 -3.80 -5.54 3.26
CA TYR A 104 -3.36 -6.65 2.43
C TYR A 104 -2.46 -7.61 3.23
N MET A 105 -2.82 -8.88 3.25
CA MET A 105 -2.03 -9.91 3.91
C MET A 105 -0.79 -10.26 3.11
N LEU A 106 0.38 -9.85 3.60
CA LEU A 106 1.67 -10.12 2.97
C LEU A 106 2.14 -11.56 3.22
N ASN A 107 1.94 -12.07 4.44
CA ASN A 107 2.36 -13.40 4.83
C ASN A 107 1.58 -13.92 6.03
N GLY A 108 1.29 -15.23 6.07
CA GLY A 108 0.63 -15.90 7.17
C GLY A 108 -0.88 -15.75 7.15
N GLN A 109 -1.50 -15.84 8.33
CA GLN A 109 -2.97 -15.83 8.49
C GLN A 109 -3.36 -15.06 9.74
N ALA A 110 -4.50 -14.39 9.67
CA ALA A 110 -5.09 -13.67 10.79
C ALA A 110 -6.61 -13.89 10.85
N ARG A 111 -7.15 -13.87 12.07
CA ARG A 111 -8.59 -13.71 12.34
C ARG A 111 -8.90 -12.26 12.51
N ILE A 112 -9.84 -11.76 11.72
CA ILE A 112 -10.35 -10.38 11.81
C ILE A 112 -11.76 -10.39 12.35
N SER A 113 -12.08 -9.44 13.22
CA SER A 113 -13.43 -9.24 13.74
C SER A 113 -13.85 -7.78 13.67
N ALA A 114 -15.12 -7.53 13.42
CA ALA A 114 -15.71 -6.20 13.41
C ALA A 114 -17.18 -6.22 13.82
N VAL A 115 -17.68 -5.06 14.27
CA VAL A 115 -19.10 -4.84 14.50
C VAL A 115 -19.49 -3.54 13.82
N ASP A 116 -20.55 -3.58 13.00
CA ASP A 116 -21.03 -2.39 12.31
C ASP A 116 -22.00 -1.57 13.17
N GLN A 117 -22.42 -0.40 12.66
CA GLN A 117 -23.32 0.53 13.34
C GLN A 117 -24.75 -0.04 13.54
N ASP A 118 -25.10 -1.09 12.83
CA ASP A 118 -26.39 -1.77 12.95
C ASP A 118 -26.33 -2.91 14.00
N GLY A 119 -25.17 -3.07 14.65
CA GLY A 119 -24.90 -4.14 15.61
C GLY A 119 -24.69 -5.50 14.97
N CYS A 120 -24.38 -5.54 13.69
CA CYS A 120 -24.06 -6.77 12.99
C CYS A 120 -22.59 -7.13 13.18
N ASN A 121 -22.32 -8.37 13.60
CA ASN A 121 -20.96 -8.85 13.76
C ASN A 121 -20.42 -9.46 12.46
N PHE A 122 -19.08 -9.38 12.33
CA PHE A 122 -18.32 -10.01 11.27
C PHE A 122 -17.09 -10.70 11.86
N LEU A 123 -16.83 -11.91 11.41
CA LEU A 123 -15.64 -12.68 11.80
C LEU A 123 -15.20 -13.53 10.60
N ASP A 124 -13.90 -13.43 10.27
CA ASP A 124 -13.32 -14.20 9.16
C ASP A 124 -11.83 -14.46 9.39
N ASP A 125 -11.32 -15.54 8.77
CA ASP A 125 -9.90 -15.87 8.69
C ASP A 125 -9.37 -15.46 7.32
N VAL A 126 -8.38 -14.58 7.28
CA VAL A 126 -7.73 -14.07 6.07
C VAL A 126 -6.31 -14.62 5.95
N SER A 127 -5.90 -14.92 4.72
CA SER A 127 -4.63 -15.56 4.38
C SER A 127 -3.79 -14.68 3.44
N THR A 128 -2.54 -15.05 3.22
CA THR A 128 -1.64 -14.36 2.28
C THR A 128 -2.33 -14.09 0.94
N GLY A 129 -2.36 -12.82 0.53
CA GLY A 129 -3.00 -12.35 -0.69
C GLY A 129 -4.45 -11.92 -0.53
N ASP A 130 -5.07 -12.19 0.61
CA ASP A 130 -6.40 -11.65 0.93
C ASP A 130 -6.28 -10.20 1.40
N LEU A 131 -7.38 -9.49 1.31
CA LEU A 131 -7.51 -8.15 1.85
C LEU A 131 -8.75 -7.99 2.72
N TRP A 132 -8.74 -6.95 3.54
CA TRP A 132 -9.92 -6.50 4.28
C TRP A 132 -10.04 -4.98 4.25
N TYR A 133 -11.23 -4.51 4.59
CA TYR A 133 -11.53 -3.09 4.65
C TYR A 133 -12.46 -2.78 5.81
N PHE A 134 -12.03 -1.88 6.69
CA PHE A 134 -12.87 -1.35 7.75
C PHE A 134 -13.22 0.12 7.46
N PRO A 135 -14.51 0.44 7.30
CA PRO A 135 -14.96 1.82 7.18
C PRO A 135 -14.58 2.68 8.41
N PRO A 136 -14.53 4.01 8.27
CA PRO A 136 -14.26 4.92 9.37
C PRO A 136 -15.12 4.64 10.60
N GLY A 137 -14.50 4.56 11.78
CA GLY A 137 -15.20 4.41 13.08
C GLY A 137 -15.69 2.99 13.40
N ILE A 138 -15.51 2.01 12.54
CA ILE A 138 -15.90 0.61 12.81
C ILE A 138 -14.95 -0.01 13.84
N PRO A 139 -15.47 -0.49 14.99
CA PRO A 139 -14.66 -1.22 15.96
C PRO A 139 -14.26 -2.59 15.43
N HIS A 140 -13.00 -2.93 15.61
CA HIS A 140 -12.42 -4.16 15.08
C HIS A 140 -11.22 -4.67 15.88
N SER A 141 -10.80 -5.89 15.57
CA SER A 141 -9.58 -6.50 16.10
C SER A 141 -8.95 -7.44 15.06
N ILE A 142 -7.64 -7.67 15.20
CA ILE A 142 -6.88 -8.58 14.33
C ILE A 142 -6.05 -9.48 15.23
N GLN A 143 -6.14 -10.80 15.02
CA GLN A 143 -5.39 -11.80 15.77
C GLN A 143 -4.57 -12.69 14.83
N GLY A 144 -3.27 -12.81 15.06
CA GLY A 144 -2.40 -13.72 14.33
C GLY A 144 -2.77 -15.18 14.62
N LEU A 145 -2.94 -15.98 13.58
CA LEU A 145 -3.18 -17.42 13.68
C LEU A 145 -1.86 -18.20 13.80
N GLU A 146 -1.88 -19.49 13.55
CA GLU A 146 -0.69 -20.34 13.63
C GLU A 146 0.43 -19.82 12.72
N GLY A 147 1.64 -19.66 13.25
CA GLY A 147 2.78 -19.06 12.55
C GLY A 147 2.83 -17.54 12.56
N GLY A 148 1.77 -16.87 13.02
CA GLY A 148 1.65 -15.42 12.98
C GLY A 148 1.39 -14.89 11.57
N CYS A 149 1.41 -13.56 11.43
CA CYS A 149 1.13 -12.91 10.15
C CYS A 149 1.87 -11.58 10.01
N GLU A 150 2.03 -11.15 8.75
CA GLU A 150 2.51 -9.83 8.39
C GLU A 150 1.59 -9.23 7.33
N PHE A 151 1.20 -7.98 7.51
CA PHE A 151 0.28 -7.29 6.62
C PHE A 151 0.61 -5.81 6.48
N LEU A 152 0.12 -5.26 5.40
CA LEU A 152 0.14 -3.84 5.10
C LEU A 152 -1.24 -3.26 5.39
N LEU A 153 -1.29 -2.16 6.14
CA LEU A 153 -2.48 -1.32 6.33
C LEU A 153 -2.28 -0.02 5.56
N VAL A 154 -3.35 0.48 4.96
CA VAL A 154 -3.37 1.79 4.30
C VAL A 154 -4.57 2.58 4.80
N PHE A 155 -4.32 3.79 5.27
CA PHE A 155 -5.31 4.71 5.83
C PHE A 155 -5.55 5.87 4.89
N ASP A 156 -6.78 6.37 4.83
CA ASP A 156 -7.21 7.45 3.94
C ASP A 156 -6.87 8.87 4.48
N ASP A 157 -5.82 8.98 5.26
CA ASP A 157 -5.22 10.24 5.71
C ASP A 157 -3.68 10.11 5.78
N GLY A 158 -2.97 10.96 5.05
CA GLY A 158 -1.50 10.99 5.07
C GLY A 158 -0.92 11.36 6.44
N ASN A 159 -1.68 12.03 7.30
CA ASN A 159 -1.29 12.37 8.67
C ASN A 159 -1.74 11.33 9.71
N PHE A 160 -2.18 10.16 9.28
CA PHE A 160 -2.51 9.07 10.19
C PHE A 160 -1.41 8.85 11.23
N SER A 161 -1.80 8.56 12.47
CA SER A 161 -0.89 8.17 13.53
C SER A 161 -1.49 7.01 14.32
N GLU A 162 -0.71 5.96 14.52
CA GLU A 162 -1.11 4.85 15.39
C GLU A 162 -1.44 5.32 16.82
N ASP A 163 -0.83 6.42 17.26
CA ASP A 163 -1.11 7.01 18.60
C ASP A 163 -2.45 7.75 18.64
N SER A 164 -3.11 7.96 17.50
CA SER A 164 -4.47 8.55 17.43
C SER A 164 -5.58 7.50 17.40
N THR A 165 -5.24 6.22 17.51
CA THR A 165 -6.19 5.11 17.58
C THR A 165 -6.92 5.10 18.93
N PHE A 166 -8.24 4.89 18.90
CA PHE A 166 -9.06 4.74 20.10
C PHE A 166 -9.02 3.29 20.59
N LEU A 167 -8.37 3.05 21.72
CA LEU A 167 -8.20 1.73 22.30
C LEU A 167 -9.26 1.49 23.39
N ILE A 168 -9.84 0.29 23.44
CA ILE A 168 -10.84 -0.04 24.45
C ILE A 168 -10.26 0.00 25.86
N THR A 169 -9.00 -0.42 26.02
CA THR A 169 -8.32 -0.40 27.32
C THR A 169 -8.12 1.04 27.82
N ASP A 170 -7.76 1.99 26.93
CA ASP A 170 -7.61 3.40 27.27
C ASP A 170 -8.96 4.01 27.67
N TRP A 171 -10.02 3.69 26.94
CA TRP A 171 -11.35 4.18 27.28
C TRP A 171 -11.80 3.69 28.64
N PHE A 172 -11.61 2.42 28.94
CA PHE A 172 -11.97 1.86 30.26
C PHE A 172 -11.10 2.42 31.38
N ALA A 173 -9.79 2.64 31.13
CA ALA A 173 -8.89 3.25 32.08
C ALA A 173 -9.30 4.69 32.49
N HIS A 174 -9.90 5.43 31.55
CA HIS A 174 -10.34 6.81 31.75
C HIS A 174 -11.84 6.93 32.07
N THR A 175 -12.53 5.80 32.32
CA THR A 175 -13.94 5.78 32.72
C THR A 175 -14.07 5.38 34.20
N PRO A 176 -14.78 6.16 35.04
CA PRO A 176 -15.04 5.76 36.43
C PRO A 176 -15.71 4.39 36.52
N LYS A 177 -15.24 3.52 37.43
CA LYS A 177 -15.76 2.15 37.53
C LYS A 177 -17.26 2.09 37.83
N GLU A 178 -17.78 3.08 38.52
CA GLU A 178 -19.22 3.22 38.81
C GLU A 178 -20.03 3.47 37.51
N VAL A 179 -19.43 4.16 36.55
CA VAL A 179 -20.04 4.38 35.21
C VAL A 179 -20.05 3.08 34.43
N LEU A 180 -18.94 2.32 34.44
CA LEU A 180 -18.87 1.00 33.84
C LEU A 180 -19.89 0.05 34.43
N ALA A 181 -19.95 -0.04 35.77
CA ALA A 181 -20.92 -0.84 36.52
C ALA A 181 -22.35 -0.52 36.13
N LYS A 182 -22.66 0.77 36.00
CA LYS A 182 -23.99 1.24 35.59
C LYS A 182 -24.31 0.87 34.15
N ASN A 183 -23.32 1.04 33.23
CA ASN A 183 -23.50 0.74 31.80
C ASN A 183 -23.77 -0.74 31.58
N PHE A 184 -23.08 -1.62 32.29
CA PHE A 184 -23.21 -3.07 32.14
C PHE A 184 -24.26 -3.71 33.06
N GLY A 185 -24.82 -2.95 34.03
CA GLY A 185 -25.79 -3.47 34.98
C GLY A 185 -25.18 -4.44 36.01
N LEU A 186 -23.89 -4.29 36.34
CA LEU A 186 -23.11 -5.19 37.19
C LEU A 186 -22.54 -4.45 38.41
N PRO A 187 -22.17 -5.16 39.51
CA PRO A 187 -21.48 -4.57 40.63
C PRO A 187 -20.11 -4.01 40.24
N VAL A 188 -19.67 -2.91 40.87
CA VAL A 188 -18.37 -2.26 40.62
C VAL A 188 -17.19 -3.22 40.75
N ILE A 189 -17.27 -4.20 41.64
CA ILE A 189 -16.21 -5.16 41.91
C ILE A 189 -15.85 -6.02 40.67
N GLU A 190 -16.80 -6.26 39.80
CA GLU A 190 -16.58 -7.05 38.56
C GLU A 190 -15.57 -6.36 37.60
N PHE A 191 -15.38 -5.06 37.74
CA PHE A 191 -14.46 -4.25 36.95
C PHE A 191 -13.09 -4.05 37.63
N ALA A 192 -12.80 -4.80 38.72
CA ALA A 192 -11.56 -4.63 39.48
C ALA A 192 -10.30 -5.00 38.68
N ASN A 193 -10.40 -5.99 37.77
CA ASN A 193 -9.27 -6.56 37.02
C ASN A 193 -9.10 -5.97 35.64
N ILE A 194 -9.93 -5.00 35.21
CA ILE A 194 -9.72 -4.31 33.94
C ILE A 194 -8.37 -3.62 33.98
N PRO A 195 -7.55 -3.78 32.91
CA PRO A 195 -6.28 -3.07 32.80
C PRO A 195 -6.50 -1.56 32.89
N MET A 196 -5.91 -0.91 33.91
CA MET A 196 -6.10 0.52 34.17
C MET A 196 -4.85 1.35 33.89
N HIS A 197 -3.92 0.86 33.18
CA HIS A 197 -2.66 1.54 32.92
C HIS A 197 -2.29 1.50 31.47
N GLU A 198 -2.29 2.55 31.21
CA GLU A 198 -2.00 3.91 31.14
C GLU A 198 -0.76 4.31 30.40
N LEU A 199 0.35 3.93 30.68
CA LEU A 199 1.58 4.60 30.29
C LEU A 199 2.37 3.88 29.22
N ASP A 200 2.04 2.63 28.90
CA ASP A 200 2.90 1.83 28.02
C ASP A 200 2.23 1.35 26.74
N HIS A 201 1.00 1.78 26.42
CA HIS A 201 0.22 1.15 25.35
C HIS A 201 0.36 -0.38 25.37
N LYS A 202 0.31 -0.92 26.60
CA LYS A 202 0.72 -2.27 26.97
C LYS A 202 -0.09 -3.35 26.27
N TYR A 203 -1.29 -2.98 25.86
CA TYR A 203 -2.24 -3.88 25.22
C TYR A 203 -2.42 -3.59 23.73
N TYR A 204 -1.76 -2.60 23.18
CA TYR A 204 -1.84 -2.25 21.76
C TYR A 204 -1.60 -3.47 20.85
N MET A 205 -0.56 -4.26 21.13
CA MET A 205 -0.35 -5.61 20.60
C MET A 205 0.08 -6.55 21.73
N PHE A 206 -0.79 -7.46 22.12
CA PHE A 206 -0.56 -8.35 23.25
C PHE A 206 -0.67 -9.83 22.85
N PRO A 207 0.04 -10.75 23.52
CA PRO A 207 -0.04 -12.17 23.22
C PRO A 207 -1.26 -12.80 23.89
N THR A 208 -1.89 -13.73 23.19
CA THR A 208 -2.90 -14.64 23.73
C THR A 208 -2.62 -16.08 23.22
N GLU A 209 -3.50 -17.02 23.60
CA GLU A 209 -3.53 -18.32 22.96
C GLU A 209 -3.95 -18.21 21.48
N ILE A 210 -3.47 -19.13 20.65
CA ILE A 210 -3.91 -19.23 19.26
C ILE A 210 -5.38 -19.66 19.27
N PRO A 211 -6.27 -18.97 18.55
CA PRO A 211 -7.69 -19.32 18.55
C PRO A 211 -7.95 -20.66 17.90
N GLY A 212 -9.00 -21.33 18.32
CA GLY A 212 -9.48 -22.57 17.72
C GLY A 212 -10.06 -22.35 16.30
N PRO A 213 -10.74 -23.37 15.74
CA PRO A 213 -11.38 -23.23 14.44
C PRO A 213 -12.36 -22.04 14.39
N LEU A 214 -12.43 -21.35 13.26
CA LEU A 214 -13.28 -20.16 13.06
C LEU A 214 -14.73 -20.39 13.52
N GLU A 215 -15.29 -21.57 13.25
CA GLU A 215 -16.67 -21.91 13.62
C GLU A 215 -16.93 -21.91 15.14
N ALA A 216 -15.90 -22.14 15.96
CA ALA A 216 -16.03 -22.11 17.41
C ALA A 216 -16.17 -20.69 17.97
N ASP A 217 -15.63 -19.69 17.26
CA ASP A 217 -15.67 -18.29 17.69
C ASP A 217 -16.83 -17.51 17.04
N LYS A 218 -17.54 -18.11 16.07
CA LYS A 218 -18.66 -17.44 15.41
C LYS A 218 -19.81 -17.14 16.36
N ILE A 219 -20.22 -15.88 16.40
CA ILE A 219 -21.43 -15.44 17.06
C ILE A 219 -22.58 -15.53 16.05
N VAL A 220 -23.48 -16.48 16.21
CA VAL A 220 -24.56 -16.77 15.26
C VAL A 220 -25.63 -15.67 15.23
N SER A 221 -25.84 -14.98 16.35
CA SER A 221 -26.76 -13.84 16.42
C SER A 221 -26.16 -12.61 15.75
N ASN A 222 -27.00 -11.82 15.08
CA ASN A 222 -26.63 -10.54 14.50
C ASN A 222 -25.50 -10.63 13.44
N GLN A 223 -25.47 -11.70 12.66
CA GLN A 223 -24.55 -11.76 11.52
C GLN A 223 -25.02 -10.81 10.43
N GLY A 224 -24.10 -9.91 10.00
CA GLY A 224 -24.33 -9.00 8.89
C GLY A 224 -24.26 -9.70 7.52
N GLN A 225 -24.85 -9.07 6.51
CA GLN A 225 -24.69 -9.52 5.11
C GLN A 225 -23.45 -8.92 4.45
N ARG A 226 -22.78 -7.96 5.09
CA ARG A 226 -21.57 -7.28 4.56
C ARG A 226 -20.35 -8.10 4.88
N SER A 227 -19.53 -8.39 3.87
CA SER A 227 -18.17 -8.90 4.08
C SER A 227 -17.22 -7.72 4.19
N PHE A 228 -16.35 -7.74 5.22
CA PHE A 228 -15.21 -6.83 5.35
C PHE A 228 -13.91 -7.47 4.83
N SER A 229 -13.93 -8.72 4.38
CA SER A 229 -12.82 -9.43 3.73
C SER A 229 -13.09 -9.65 2.24
N TYR A 230 -12.00 -9.79 1.46
CA TYR A 230 -12.05 -10.06 0.04
C TYR A 230 -10.87 -10.95 -0.39
N HIS A 231 -11.16 -12.10 -1.01
CA HIS A 231 -10.15 -13.03 -1.51
C HIS A 231 -9.57 -12.54 -2.85
N PHE A 232 -8.66 -11.60 -2.78
CA PHE A 232 -8.19 -10.83 -3.93
C PHE A 232 -7.51 -11.68 -4.99
N LEU A 233 -6.75 -12.69 -4.59
CA LEU A 233 -6.08 -13.59 -5.55
C LEU A 233 -7.03 -14.56 -6.26
N ASN A 234 -8.26 -14.74 -5.76
CA ASN A 234 -9.28 -15.53 -6.44
C ASN A 234 -9.92 -14.77 -7.60
N GLN A 235 -9.71 -13.45 -7.68
CA GLN A 235 -10.17 -12.65 -8.82
C GLN A 235 -9.33 -12.96 -10.05
N GLU A 236 -9.97 -13.22 -11.20
CA GLU A 236 -9.28 -13.36 -12.47
C GLU A 236 -8.56 -12.04 -12.84
N PRO A 237 -7.26 -12.09 -13.15
CA PRO A 237 -6.53 -10.91 -13.53
C PRO A 237 -6.86 -10.46 -14.95
N LEU A 238 -6.72 -9.16 -15.22
CA LEU A 238 -6.56 -8.67 -16.58
C LEU A 238 -5.14 -9.01 -17.04
N GLU A 239 -5.02 -9.93 -17.99
CA GLU A 239 -3.75 -10.35 -18.56
C GLU A 239 -3.38 -9.57 -19.82
N THR A 240 -2.11 -9.20 -19.92
CA THR A 240 -1.54 -8.55 -21.08
C THR A 240 -0.14 -9.11 -21.38
N SER A 241 0.50 -8.68 -22.47
CA SER A 241 1.83 -9.19 -22.85
C SER A 241 2.90 -8.99 -21.76
N GLY A 242 2.84 -7.88 -21.05
CA GLY A 242 3.80 -7.47 -20.02
C GLY A 242 3.55 -8.03 -18.63
N GLY A 243 2.36 -8.55 -18.35
CA GLY A 243 2.01 -9.00 -16.99
C GLY A 243 0.52 -9.02 -16.74
N THR A 244 0.15 -8.83 -15.46
CA THR A 244 -1.25 -8.90 -15.00
C THR A 244 -1.60 -7.74 -14.09
N VAL A 245 -2.89 -7.39 -14.05
CA VAL A 245 -3.46 -6.43 -13.10
C VAL A 245 -4.74 -7.00 -12.50
N ARG A 246 -4.87 -6.93 -11.17
CA ARG A 246 -6.13 -7.13 -10.45
C ARG A 246 -6.54 -5.81 -9.83
N LEU A 247 -7.81 -5.46 -9.96
CA LEU A 247 -8.35 -4.21 -9.42
C LEU A 247 -9.44 -4.50 -8.41
N VAL A 248 -9.44 -3.76 -7.30
CA VAL A 248 -10.47 -3.80 -6.28
C VAL A 248 -10.91 -2.38 -5.94
N ASP A 249 -12.20 -2.15 -6.03
CA ASP A 249 -12.85 -0.89 -5.70
C ASP A 249 -14.30 -1.13 -5.26
N SER A 250 -15.08 -0.09 -5.03
CA SER A 250 -16.45 -0.23 -4.55
C SER A 250 -17.40 -0.97 -5.51
N SER A 251 -16.99 -1.24 -6.76
CA SER A 251 -17.83 -2.01 -7.71
C SER A 251 -17.78 -3.52 -7.51
N ASN A 252 -16.65 -4.03 -7.00
CA ASN A 252 -16.47 -5.47 -6.73
C ASN A 252 -16.24 -5.78 -5.24
N PHE A 253 -15.92 -4.76 -4.43
CA PHE A 253 -15.86 -4.83 -2.97
C PHE A 253 -16.63 -3.65 -2.36
N PRO A 254 -17.96 -3.73 -2.26
CA PRO A 254 -18.84 -2.58 -1.99
C PRO A 254 -18.57 -1.84 -0.68
N VAL A 255 -17.96 -2.48 0.32
CA VAL A 255 -17.61 -1.85 1.59
C VAL A 255 -16.44 -0.88 1.44
N ALA A 256 -15.56 -1.07 0.45
CA ALA A 256 -14.37 -0.24 0.20
C ALA A 256 -14.76 1.05 -0.53
N THR A 257 -15.31 2.00 0.20
CA THR A 257 -15.85 3.26 -0.35
C THR A 257 -14.83 4.39 -0.43
N ASN A 258 -13.71 4.30 0.31
CA ASN A 258 -12.73 5.38 0.43
C ASN A 258 -11.38 5.05 -0.23
N ILE A 259 -11.06 3.77 -0.40
CA ILE A 259 -9.79 3.33 -0.98
C ILE A 259 -10.06 2.29 -2.06
N ALA A 260 -9.58 2.58 -3.26
CA ALA A 260 -9.45 1.63 -4.36
C ALA A 260 -8.00 1.14 -4.44
N ALA A 261 -7.78 -0.07 -4.96
CA ALA A 261 -6.44 -0.62 -5.09
C ALA A 261 -6.26 -1.48 -6.34
N GLY A 262 -5.02 -1.62 -6.78
CA GLY A 262 -4.58 -2.54 -7.81
C GLY A 262 -3.40 -3.38 -7.33
N LEU A 263 -3.38 -4.66 -7.69
CA LEU A 263 -2.21 -5.51 -7.61
C LEU A 263 -1.66 -5.69 -9.02
N VAL A 264 -0.47 -5.16 -9.24
CA VAL A 264 0.21 -5.17 -10.54
C VAL A 264 1.37 -6.16 -10.49
N GLU A 265 1.45 -7.02 -11.50
CA GLU A 265 2.57 -7.93 -11.72
C GLU A 265 3.16 -7.67 -13.10
N VAL A 266 4.45 -7.35 -13.15
CA VAL A 266 5.18 -6.99 -14.38
C VAL A 266 6.28 -8.01 -14.63
N LYS A 267 6.25 -8.67 -15.77
CA LYS A 267 7.29 -9.61 -16.21
C LYS A 267 8.62 -8.87 -16.45
N PRO A 268 9.77 -9.56 -16.34
CA PRO A 268 11.07 -8.97 -16.72
C PRO A 268 11.04 -8.36 -18.13
N GLY A 269 11.54 -7.12 -18.27
CA GLY A 269 11.50 -6.34 -19.50
C GLY A 269 10.10 -5.80 -19.86
N GLY A 270 9.13 -5.92 -18.97
CA GLY A 270 7.82 -5.28 -19.08
C GLY A 270 7.73 -3.99 -18.30
N MET A 271 6.63 -3.28 -18.47
CA MET A 271 6.34 -2.05 -17.74
C MET A 271 4.83 -1.85 -17.57
N ARG A 272 4.45 -1.22 -16.46
CA ARG A 272 3.17 -0.51 -16.34
C ARG A 272 3.23 0.66 -17.31
N GLU A 273 2.26 0.75 -18.20
CA GLU A 273 2.29 1.72 -19.31
C GLU A 273 2.40 3.18 -18.83
N MET A 274 2.70 4.09 -19.74
CA MET A 274 2.64 5.53 -19.48
C MET A 274 1.18 5.97 -19.27
N HIS A 275 0.86 6.46 -18.10
CA HIS A 275 -0.52 6.81 -17.70
C HIS A 275 -0.53 7.89 -16.61
N TRP A 276 -1.73 8.33 -16.22
CA TRP A 276 -1.97 9.16 -15.04
C TRP A 276 -3.34 8.86 -14.46
N HIS A 277 -3.53 9.24 -13.19
CA HIS A 277 -4.81 9.09 -12.50
C HIS A 277 -5.55 10.42 -12.46
N PRO A 278 -6.79 10.51 -13.02
CA PRO A 278 -7.55 11.75 -13.13
C PRO A 278 -8.38 12.08 -11.88
N ASN A 279 -8.35 11.27 -10.85
CA ASN A 279 -9.25 11.38 -9.70
C ASN A 279 -8.58 11.26 -8.33
N ALA A 280 -7.33 10.84 -8.22
CA ALA A 280 -6.64 10.66 -6.95
C ALA A 280 -5.12 10.66 -7.10
N ASP A 281 -4.41 10.92 -6.00
CA ASP A 281 -3.01 10.58 -5.86
C ASP A 281 -2.86 9.04 -5.81
N GLU A 282 -1.69 8.55 -6.19
CA GLU A 282 -1.34 7.13 -6.09
C GLU A 282 -0.31 6.91 -4.99
N TRP A 283 -0.60 5.99 -4.06
CA TRP A 283 0.33 5.47 -3.08
C TRP A 283 0.71 4.05 -3.47
N GLN A 284 2.01 3.71 -3.44
CA GLN A 284 2.53 2.43 -3.91
C GLN A 284 3.25 1.69 -2.79
N TYR A 285 3.16 0.35 -2.83
CA TYR A 285 3.99 -0.54 -2.01
C TYR A 285 4.60 -1.64 -2.86
N TYR A 286 5.91 -1.74 -2.87
CA TYR A 286 6.63 -2.74 -3.64
C TYR A 286 6.81 -4.01 -2.84
N ILE A 287 6.22 -5.11 -3.32
CA ILE A 287 6.21 -6.42 -2.65
C ILE A 287 7.44 -7.24 -3.05
N GLU A 288 7.78 -7.23 -4.34
CA GLU A 288 8.85 -8.06 -4.92
C GLU A 288 9.45 -7.39 -6.16
N GLY A 289 10.72 -7.67 -6.42
CA GLY A 289 11.41 -7.22 -7.63
C GLY A 289 12.05 -5.85 -7.52
N TYR A 290 12.43 -5.32 -8.68
CA TYR A 290 13.09 -4.02 -8.83
C TYR A 290 12.37 -3.20 -9.88
N ALA A 291 12.01 -1.98 -9.53
CA ALA A 291 11.25 -1.08 -10.40
C ALA A 291 12.01 0.21 -10.66
N ARG A 292 11.78 0.79 -11.82
CA ARG A 292 12.12 2.18 -12.15
C ARG A 292 10.87 2.92 -12.53
N MET A 293 10.56 3.99 -11.83
CA MET A 293 9.45 4.86 -12.11
C MET A 293 9.96 6.21 -12.61
N GLY A 294 9.49 6.64 -13.78
CA GLY A 294 9.66 8.02 -14.23
C GLY A 294 8.37 8.79 -13.99
N VAL A 295 8.47 9.96 -13.36
CA VAL A 295 7.35 10.87 -13.11
C VAL A 295 7.54 12.17 -13.86
N PHE A 296 6.49 12.62 -14.55
CA PHE A 296 6.41 13.87 -15.27
C PHE A 296 5.40 14.80 -14.62
N ALA A 297 5.81 16.03 -14.36
CA ALA A 297 4.97 17.12 -13.89
C ALA A 297 4.96 18.29 -14.87
N SER A 298 4.06 19.24 -14.64
CA SER A 298 3.98 20.47 -15.42
C SER A 298 5.32 21.25 -15.42
N GLU A 299 5.47 22.18 -16.35
CA GLU A 299 6.68 23.00 -16.55
C GLU A 299 7.92 22.17 -16.99
N GLY A 300 7.71 20.99 -17.57
CA GLY A 300 8.78 20.13 -18.06
C GLY A 300 9.61 19.50 -16.95
N LYS A 301 9.09 19.41 -15.72
CA LYS A 301 9.76 18.76 -14.62
C LYS A 301 9.60 17.25 -14.72
N ALA A 302 10.69 16.52 -14.57
CA ALA A 302 10.69 15.05 -14.57
C ALA A 302 11.73 14.53 -13.59
N ARG A 303 11.41 13.41 -12.93
CA ARG A 303 12.33 12.73 -12.03
C ARG A 303 12.13 11.23 -12.06
N THR A 304 13.23 10.51 -11.98
CA THR A 304 13.29 9.05 -11.93
C THR A 304 13.56 8.56 -10.51
N PHE A 305 12.93 7.44 -10.15
CA PHE A 305 13.09 6.78 -8.86
C PHE A 305 13.24 5.27 -9.08
N ASP A 306 14.19 4.65 -8.38
CA ASP A 306 14.32 3.20 -8.34
C ASP A 306 13.74 2.65 -7.02
N TYR A 307 12.97 1.56 -7.12
CA TYR A 307 12.29 0.92 -5.97
C TYR A 307 12.64 -0.56 -5.89
N GLN A 308 12.52 -1.08 -4.67
CA GLN A 308 12.65 -2.51 -4.37
C GLN A 308 11.63 -2.92 -3.30
N ALA A 309 11.55 -4.22 -3.00
CA ALA A 309 10.66 -4.74 -1.96
C ALA A 309 10.79 -3.98 -0.63
N GLY A 310 9.66 -3.59 -0.04
CA GLY A 310 9.58 -2.81 1.18
C GLY A 310 9.63 -1.29 0.98
N ASP A 311 9.79 -0.81 -0.25
CA ASP A 311 9.72 0.62 -0.55
C ASP A 311 8.29 1.09 -0.78
N VAL A 312 8.07 2.35 -0.45
CA VAL A 312 6.84 3.11 -0.70
C VAL A 312 7.10 4.12 -1.80
N GLY A 313 6.21 4.18 -2.77
CA GLY A 313 6.16 5.21 -3.79
C GLY A 313 4.94 6.11 -3.63
N TYR A 314 5.00 7.30 -4.19
CA TYR A 314 3.87 8.23 -4.24
C TYR A 314 3.89 9.05 -5.50
N VAL A 315 2.75 9.16 -6.18
CA VAL A 315 2.59 9.99 -7.36
C VAL A 315 1.41 10.93 -7.13
N PRO A 316 1.64 12.25 -7.09
CA PRO A 316 0.55 13.21 -7.01
C PRO A 316 -0.42 13.12 -8.17
N PHE A 317 -1.66 13.47 -7.90
CA PHE A 317 -2.76 13.58 -8.84
C PHE A 317 -2.35 14.19 -10.19
N ALA A 318 -2.81 13.58 -11.27
CA ALA A 318 -2.60 13.99 -12.66
C ALA A 318 -1.14 14.00 -13.15
N MET A 319 -0.15 13.61 -12.36
CA MET A 319 1.23 13.47 -12.85
C MET A 319 1.37 12.23 -13.72
N GLY A 320 1.89 12.40 -14.95
CA GLY A 320 2.18 11.29 -15.85
C GLY A 320 3.33 10.44 -15.33
N HIS A 321 3.19 9.11 -15.37
CA HIS A 321 4.24 8.21 -14.92
C HIS A 321 4.19 6.84 -15.61
N TYR A 322 5.25 6.08 -15.41
CA TYR A 322 5.37 4.67 -15.83
C TYR A 322 6.23 3.93 -14.80
N ILE A 323 6.08 2.60 -14.75
CA ILE A 323 6.88 1.75 -13.85
C ILE A 323 7.44 0.58 -14.65
N GLU A 324 8.77 0.55 -14.83
CA GLU A 324 9.51 -0.51 -15.50
C GLU A 324 9.95 -1.60 -14.52
N ASN A 325 9.87 -2.86 -14.93
CA ASN A 325 10.61 -3.92 -14.26
C ASN A 325 12.06 -3.94 -14.78
N ILE A 326 12.99 -3.43 -13.96
CA ILE A 326 14.43 -3.38 -14.28
C ILE A 326 15.21 -4.58 -13.73
N GLY A 327 14.50 -5.59 -13.16
CA GLY A 327 15.06 -6.82 -12.64
C GLY A 327 14.93 -8.00 -13.61
N ASP A 328 15.48 -9.13 -13.20
CA ASP A 328 15.42 -10.42 -13.89
C ASP A 328 14.30 -11.35 -13.38
N LYS A 329 13.53 -10.88 -12.38
CA LYS A 329 12.38 -11.57 -11.79
C LYS A 329 11.12 -10.74 -11.97
N PRO A 330 9.93 -11.33 -11.79
CA PRO A 330 8.69 -10.56 -11.74
C PRO A 330 8.76 -9.41 -10.73
N LEU A 331 8.22 -8.27 -11.10
CA LEU A 331 7.96 -7.15 -10.20
C LEU A 331 6.51 -7.23 -9.77
N ARG A 332 6.26 -7.13 -8.45
CA ARG A 332 4.90 -7.08 -7.88
C ARG A 332 4.79 -5.90 -6.95
N PHE A 333 3.74 -5.11 -7.13
CA PHE A 333 3.46 -3.96 -6.28
C PHE A 333 1.95 -3.70 -6.18
N LEU A 334 1.58 -3.03 -5.10
CA LEU A 334 0.24 -2.49 -4.88
C LEU A 334 0.23 -1.02 -5.28
N GLU A 335 -0.82 -0.60 -5.96
CA GLU A 335 -1.18 0.80 -6.19
C GLU A 335 -2.50 1.09 -5.48
N MET A 336 -2.55 2.13 -4.64
CA MET A 336 -3.71 2.50 -3.83
C MET A 336 -4.08 3.96 -4.03
N PHE A 337 -5.39 4.22 -3.98
CA PHE A 337 -5.99 5.50 -4.32
C PHE A 337 -7.03 5.91 -3.29
N LYS A 338 -6.96 7.13 -2.77
CA LYS A 338 -8.05 7.68 -1.96
C LYS A 338 -9.26 7.99 -2.85
N SER A 339 -9.99 6.97 -3.20
CA SER A 339 -11.17 7.03 -4.08
C SER A 339 -12.00 5.77 -3.92
N SER A 340 -13.29 5.88 -4.16
CA SER A 340 -14.19 4.72 -4.25
C SER A 340 -14.03 3.92 -5.55
N ARG A 341 -13.35 4.48 -6.57
CA ARG A 341 -13.19 3.89 -7.89
C ARG A 341 -11.77 4.06 -8.41
N PHE A 342 -11.23 2.98 -8.95
CA PHE A 342 -10.00 3.02 -9.72
C PHE A 342 -10.23 3.72 -11.06
N GLN A 343 -9.39 4.67 -11.41
CA GLN A 343 -9.40 5.35 -12.70
C GLN A 343 -7.99 5.68 -13.14
N ASP A 344 -7.68 5.41 -14.40
CA ASP A 344 -6.44 5.84 -15.03
C ASP A 344 -6.66 6.14 -16.52
N ILE A 345 -5.83 6.99 -17.09
CA ILE A 345 -5.83 7.36 -18.51
C ILE A 345 -4.50 6.92 -19.13
N SER A 346 -4.60 6.04 -20.13
CA SER A 346 -3.46 5.56 -20.91
C SER A 346 -3.01 6.63 -21.92
N LEU A 347 -1.72 6.95 -21.95
CA LEU A 347 -1.14 7.83 -22.95
C LEU A 347 -1.33 7.29 -24.39
N ASN A 348 -1.09 5.99 -24.59
CA ASN A 348 -1.24 5.35 -25.88
C ASN A 348 -2.70 5.41 -26.38
N GLN A 349 -3.66 5.04 -25.50
CA GLN A 349 -5.08 5.08 -25.83
C GLN A 349 -5.56 6.51 -26.12
N TRP A 350 -5.10 7.50 -25.35
CA TRP A 350 -5.43 8.90 -25.60
C TRP A 350 -5.00 9.34 -27.00
N MET A 351 -3.75 9.07 -27.40
CA MET A 351 -3.28 9.39 -28.76
C MET A 351 -4.07 8.64 -29.83
N ALA A 352 -4.38 7.35 -29.61
CA ALA A 352 -5.14 6.53 -30.56
C ALA A 352 -6.59 7.00 -30.78
N LEU A 353 -7.18 7.66 -29.77
CA LEU A 353 -8.56 8.17 -29.81
C LEU A 353 -8.63 9.68 -30.11
N THR A 354 -7.49 10.33 -30.34
CA THR A 354 -7.40 11.70 -30.81
C THR A 354 -7.30 11.71 -32.35
N PRO A 355 -7.85 12.72 -33.07
CA PRO A 355 -7.72 12.79 -34.51
C PRO A 355 -6.27 12.61 -34.99
N LYS A 356 -6.05 11.65 -35.89
CA LYS A 356 -4.71 11.21 -36.32
C LYS A 356 -3.83 12.35 -36.84
N GLU A 357 -4.43 13.23 -37.66
CA GLU A 357 -3.76 14.40 -38.25
C GLU A 357 -3.31 15.40 -37.18
N LEU A 358 -4.09 15.55 -36.14
CA LEU A 358 -3.75 16.42 -35.00
C LEU A 358 -2.56 15.88 -34.21
N VAL A 359 -2.57 14.58 -33.88
CA VAL A 359 -1.46 13.93 -33.15
C VAL A 359 -0.19 13.99 -33.96
N GLN A 360 -0.28 13.69 -35.28
CA GLN A 360 0.86 13.69 -36.16
C GLN A 360 1.45 15.10 -36.36
N ALA A 361 0.60 16.11 -36.54
CA ALA A 361 1.03 17.50 -36.66
C ALA A 361 1.69 18.03 -35.41
N HIS A 362 1.17 17.64 -34.21
CA HIS A 362 1.69 18.07 -32.91
C HIS A 362 3.02 17.44 -32.57
N LEU A 363 3.14 16.12 -32.75
CA LEU A 363 4.29 15.32 -32.27
C LEU A 363 5.28 14.97 -33.39
N ASN A 364 4.98 15.30 -34.64
CA ASN A 364 5.77 14.95 -35.83
C ASN A 364 6.11 13.43 -35.93
N LEU A 365 5.14 12.59 -35.52
CA LEU A 365 5.31 11.15 -35.53
C LEU A 365 5.23 10.59 -36.95
N ASN A 366 6.04 9.57 -37.23
CA ASN A 366 5.97 8.86 -38.50
C ASN A 366 4.77 7.88 -38.56
N HIS A 367 4.46 7.37 -39.72
CA HIS A 367 3.33 6.47 -39.94
C HIS A 367 3.44 5.19 -39.11
N THR A 368 4.63 4.64 -38.92
CA THR A 368 4.86 3.41 -38.16
C THR A 368 4.38 3.59 -36.72
N VAL A 369 4.72 4.71 -36.07
CA VAL A 369 4.25 5.01 -34.70
C VAL A 369 2.74 5.23 -34.71
N MET A 370 2.22 6.02 -35.65
CA MET A 370 0.79 6.30 -35.72
C MET A 370 -0.06 5.04 -35.92
N ASP A 371 0.43 4.09 -36.71
CA ASP A 371 -0.27 2.83 -36.99
C ASP A 371 -0.12 1.80 -35.86
N SER A 372 0.83 1.99 -34.95
CA SER A 372 1.02 1.15 -33.75
C SER A 372 0.17 1.57 -32.55
N LEU A 373 -0.52 2.72 -32.61
CA LEU A 373 -1.37 3.20 -31.53
C LEU A 373 -2.58 2.28 -31.34
N ARG A 374 -2.84 1.93 -30.08
CA ARG A 374 -3.92 1.01 -29.68
C ARG A 374 -5.10 1.76 -29.08
N LYS A 375 -6.30 1.46 -29.55
CA LYS A 375 -7.56 1.98 -29.01
C LYS A 375 -7.96 1.27 -27.72
N GLU A 376 -7.48 0.04 -27.53
CA GLU A 376 -7.65 -0.74 -26.31
C GLU A 376 -6.56 -0.39 -25.29
N LYS A 377 -6.93 -0.37 -24.02
CA LYS A 377 -5.99 -0.16 -22.94
C LYS A 377 -5.25 -1.45 -22.59
N TRP A 378 -3.93 -1.37 -22.55
CA TRP A 378 -3.05 -2.44 -22.10
C TRP A 378 -2.24 -1.95 -20.91
N PRO A 379 -2.72 -2.15 -19.67
CA PRO A 379 -2.10 -1.54 -18.50
C PRO A 379 -0.67 -2.00 -18.23
N VAL A 380 -0.31 -3.23 -18.63
CA VAL A 380 1.06 -3.75 -18.53
C VAL A 380 1.53 -4.24 -19.87
N ILE A 381 2.62 -3.69 -20.37
CA ILE A 381 3.12 -3.96 -21.71
C ILE A 381 4.53 -4.52 -21.67
N LYS A 382 4.87 -5.29 -22.70
CA LYS A 382 6.24 -5.72 -22.98
C LYS A 382 6.47 -5.64 -24.48
N ASN A 383 7.62 -5.10 -24.89
CA ASN A 383 7.99 -5.07 -26.30
C ASN A 383 8.27 -6.50 -26.79
N SER A 384 7.64 -6.89 -27.89
CA SER A 384 7.86 -8.21 -28.51
C SER A 384 9.22 -8.32 -29.23
N SER A 385 9.95 -7.21 -29.38
CA SER A 385 11.25 -7.17 -30.05
C SER A 385 12.44 -7.54 -29.15
N ASP A 386 12.24 -7.73 -27.84
CA ASP A 386 13.31 -8.13 -26.91
C ASP A 386 13.59 -9.64 -26.94
N LYS A 387 13.70 -10.20 -28.14
CA LYS A 387 14.42 -11.43 -28.39
C LYS A 387 15.82 -11.04 -28.87
N VAL A 388 16.69 -10.80 -27.92
CA VAL A 388 18.13 -10.83 -28.12
C VAL A 388 18.72 -12.01 -27.41
#